data_ae96120e2b8fb04d7daa178f832bd956
#
_entry.id   ae96120e2b8fb04d7daa178f832bd956
#
_cell.length_a   1.000
_cell.length_b   1.000
_cell.length_c   1.000
_cell.angle_alpha   90.00
_cell.angle_beta   90.00
_cell.angle_gamma   90.00
#
_symmetry.space_group_name_H-M   'P 1'
#
loop_
_entity.id
_entity.type
_entity.pdbx_description
1 polymer ?
#
loop_
_entity_poly.entity_id
_entity_poly.type
_entity_poly.pdbx_seq_one_letter_code
_entity_poly.pdbx_strand_id
1 'polypeptide(L)'
;MDVERLPRLPTTDDWNSLRPVYVVWELTLACDQRCGHCGSRAGRRRKDELSLSECLSVVDQLAALGTREITLIGGEAYLRPDWVDIIRAITGHGMLCTLQTGGRGLTAARLDAAVAAGLGAVGVSIDGPAEVHDALRGVAGSHAAAWSVLALCRERGLSTTVNTTLTPAALPQLEAMFEPLVQAGVSTWQVGINIAMGRAADSPERLLQPYELLDLMPRLAALAQRGADVGMLLMPGNTVGYFGPHESLLRHANVARLHWTGCNAGRNSMGIESDGTVKACPSLPRENYTAGNVRDRPIAELWATSPGARLLRTRTVEDLWGFCRSCVHASDCLAGCAWVAHSFLGRPGNNPYCHHRALVLQQEGLRERIERRKAPPGTPFDLGEFVLLLEPWDERGAAEEQTAPAWSPPDMGARSERAVPRRLALCPSCHNYSPPESGVCGACGLDLALASLERAEHLRAARRALVRLRVLMDAADAPGPDGAGTA
;
A
#
# COMPACT_ATOMS: atom_id res chain seq x y z
N MET A 1 2.00 7.50 16.93
CA MET A 1 1.26 6.21 16.84
C MET A 1 2.29 5.10 16.90
N ASP A 2 2.13 4.15 17.79
CA ASP A 2 3.03 3.01 17.92
C ASP A 2 2.79 2.06 16.73
N VAL A 3 3.67 2.13 15.73
CA VAL A 3 3.54 1.38 14.47
C VAL A 3 3.55 -0.13 14.71
N GLU A 4 4.18 -0.60 15.80
CA GLU A 4 4.21 -2.02 16.18
C GLU A 4 2.82 -2.59 16.56
N ARG A 5 1.84 -1.71 16.81
CA ARG A 5 0.49 -2.07 17.24
C ARG A 5 -0.60 -1.84 16.19
N LEU A 6 -0.25 -1.57 14.92
CA LEU A 6 -1.28 -1.44 13.89
C LEU A 6 -1.98 -2.79 13.68
N PRO A 7 -3.31 -2.87 13.85
CA PRO A 7 -4.05 -4.14 13.76
C PRO A 7 -3.85 -4.87 12.42
N ARG A 8 -3.65 -4.12 11.34
CA ARG A 8 -3.43 -4.64 9.98
C ARG A 8 -2.08 -5.31 9.75
N LEU A 9 -1.09 -5.14 10.65
CA LEU A 9 0.22 -5.75 10.48
C LEU A 9 0.19 -7.21 10.93
N PRO A 10 0.50 -8.17 10.04
CA PRO A 10 0.48 -9.58 10.38
C PRO A 10 1.67 -9.96 11.26
N THR A 11 1.44 -10.74 12.29
CA THR A 11 2.44 -11.45 13.05
C THR A 11 2.94 -12.67 12.29
N THR A 12 3.98 -13.34 12.80
CA THR A 12 4.43 -14.63 12.25
C THR A 12 3.34 -15.70 12.34
N ASP A 13 2.55 -15.70 13.42
CA ASP A 13 1.43 -16.63 13.60
C ASP A 13 0.32 -16.37 12.58
N ASP A 14 -0.05 -15.10 12.35
CA ASP A 14 -1.02 -14.73 11.30
C ASP A 14 -0.54 -15.16 9.91
N TRP A 15 0.77 -15.04 9.68
CA TRP A 15 1.36 -15.47 8.42
C TRP A 15 1.22 -16.98 8.20
N ASN A 16 1.53 -17.78 9.22
CA ASN A 16 1.47 -19.25 9.15
C ASN A 16 0.03 -19.75 9.10
N SER A 17 -0.88 -19.11 9.83
CA SER A 17 -2.30 -19.49 9.89
C SER A 17 -3.13 -18.95 8.72
N LEU A 18 -2.53 -18.17 7.80
CA LEU A 18 -3.21 -17.52 6.68
C LEU A 18 -4.39 -16.64 7.11
N ARG A 19 -4.31 -16.05 8.30
CA ARG A 19 -5.38 -15.24 8.86
C ARG A 19 -5.55 -13.94 8.08
N PRO A 20 -6.75 -13.62 7.55
CA PRO A 20 -7.01 -12.35 6.87
C PRO A 20 -7.19 -11.22 7.88
N VAL A 21 -6.08 -10.78 8.49
CA VAL A 21 -6.10 -9.77 9.57
C VAL A 21 -6.60 -8.42 9.11
N TYR A 22 -6.50 -8.13 7.81
CA TYR A 22 -6.91 -6.89 7.19
C TYR A 22 -7.85 -7.13 6.01
N VAL A 23 -9.04 -6.53 6.06
CA VAL A 23 -10.05 -6.64 5.02
C VAL A 23 -10.39 -5.26 4.47
N VAL A 24 -10.43 -5.14 3.15
CA VAL A 24 -10.91 -3.94 2.46
C VAL A 24 -12.26 -4.29 1.84
N TRP A 25 -13.30 -3.61 2.30
CA TRP A 25 -14.68 -3.92 1.91
C TRP A 25 -15.32 -2.77 1.13
N GLU A 26 -15.62 -3.03 -0.15
CA GLU A 26 -16.46 -2.16 -0.98
C GLU A 26 -17.92 -2.32 -0.55
N LEU A 27 -18.47 -1.37 0.22
CA LEU A 27 -19.87 -1.46 0.69
C LEU A 27 -20.89 -1.15 -0.40
N THR A 28 -20.54 -0.32 -1.36
CA THR A 28 -21.39 0.09 -2.49
C THR A 28 -20.54 0.65 -3.62
N LEU A 29 -20.98 0.54 -4.85
CA LEU A 29 -20.41 1.29 -5.98
C LEU A 29 -21.05 2.66 -6.19
N ALA A 30 -22.08 3.03 -5.41
CA ALA A 30 -22.60 4.40 -5.46
C ALA A 30 -21.51 5.40 -5.09
N CYS A 31 -21.33 6.44 -5.89
CA CYS A 31 -20.35 7.48 -5.67
C CYS A 31 -20.87 8.83 -6.14
N ASP A 32 -20.58 9.87 -5.40
CA ASP A 32 -20.91 11.25 -5.72
C ASP A 32 -19.78 11.99 -6.45
N GLN A 33 -18.69 11.26 -6.81
CA GLN A 33 -17.57 11.75 -7.61
C GLN A 33 -17.41 10.93 -8.91
N ARG A 34 -16.64 11.50 -9.87
CA ARG A 34 -16.35 10.87 -11.18
C ARG A 34 -14.86 10.84 -11.48
N CYS A 35 -14.07 10.38 -10.50
CA CYS A 35 -12.62 10.39 -10.59
C CYS A 35 -12.09 9.73 -11.86
N GLY A 36 -11.20 10.43 -12.57
CA GLY A 36 -10.59 9.94 -13.80
C GLY A 36 -9.58 8.80 -13.59
N HIS A 37 -9.24 8.49 -12.34
CA HIS A 37 -8.35 7.38 -11.96
C HIS A 37 -9.09 6.21 -11.28
N CYS A 38 -10.43 6.20 -11.24
CA CYS A 38 -11.18 5.20 -10.51
C CYS A 38 -11.16 3.84 -11.19
N GLY A 39 -10.48 2.86 -10.56
CA GLY A 39 -10.38 1.49 -11.06
C GLY A 39 -11.72 0.76 -11.09
N SER A 40 -12.59 0.97 -10.11
CA SER A 40 -13.92 0.35 -10.03
C SER A 40 -14.98 1.03 -10.89
N ARG A 41 -14.67 2.16 -11.56
CA ARG A 41 -15.63 2.99 -12.29
C ARG A 41 -16.87 3.35 -11.48
N ALA A 42 -16.71 3.56 -10.18
CA ALA A 42 -17.78 3.85 -9.25
C ALA A 42 -18.67 5.04 -9.72
N GLY A 43 -19.95 5.01 -9.32
CA GLY A 43 -20.95 6.01 -9.68
C GLY A 43 -22.35 5.54 -9.36
N ARG A 44 -22.78 4.38 -9.86
CA ARG A 44 -24.08 3.77 -9.55
C ARG A 44 -23.87 2.51 -8.72
N ARG A 45 -24.76 2.29 -7.74
CA ARG A 45 -24.76 1.05 -6.97
C ARG A 45 -24.98 -0.17 -7.86
N ARG A 46 -24.43 -1.32 -7.45
CA ARG A 46 -24.75 -2.61 -8.09
C ARG A 46 -26.22 -2.97 -7.83
N LYS A 47 -26.82 -3.75 -8.71
CA LYS A 47 -28.21 -4.20 -8.55
C LYS A 47 -28.34 -5.23 -7.41
N ASP A 48 -27.30 -6.00 -7.17
CA ASP A 48 -27.22 -7.17 -6.31
C ASP A 48 -26.32 -6.95 -5.08
N GLU A 49 -26.18 -5.70 -4.62
CA GLU A 49 -25.47 -5.40 -3.37
C GLU A 49 -26.07 -6.17 -2.19
N LEU A 50 -25.20 -6.62 -1.27
CA LEU A 50 -25.63 -7.33 -0.06
C LEU A 50 -26.66 -6.52 0.73
N SER A 51 -27.68 -7.20 1.25
CA SER A 51 -28.60 -6.63 2.25
C SER A 51 -27.88 -6.38 3.58
N LEU A 52 -28.49 -5.62 4.49
CA LEU A 52 -27.91 -5.42 5.83
C LEU A 52 -27.69 -6.74 6.55
N SER A 53 -28.64 -7.67 6.51
CA SER A 53 -28.51 -8.97 7.18
C SER A 53 -27.34 -9.80 6.62
N GLU A 54 -27.14 -9.78 5.29
CA GLU A 54 -25.98 -10.43 4.68
C GLU A 54 -24.68 -9.74 5.08
N CYS A 55 -24.65 -8.40 5.16
CA CYS A 55 -23.48 -7.66 5.64
C CYS A 55 -23.14 -8.01 7.11
N LEU A 56 -24.12 -8.13 7.97
CA LEU A 56 -23.90 -8.54 9.37
C LEU A 56 -23.34 -9.96 9.45
N SER A 57 -23.87 -10.89 8.64
CA SER A 57 -23.32 -12.25 8.54
C SER A 57 -21.86 -12.25 8.04
N VAL A 58 -21.50 -11.37 7.11
CA VAL A 58 -20.10 -11.20 6.68
C VAL A 58 -19.22 -10.72 7.83
N VAL A 59 -19.68 -9.75 8.63
CA VAL A 59 -18.96 -9.28 9.83
C VAL A 59 -18.71 -10.41 10.82
N ASP A 60 -19.73 -11.21 11.14
CA ASP A 60 -19.63 -12.36 12.06
C ASP A 60 -18.57 -13.38 11.54
N GLN A 61 -18.61 -13.70 10.25
CA GLN A 61 -17.66 -14.62 9.63
C GLN A 61 -16.22 -14.09 9.66
N LEU A 62 -16.01 -12.79 9.41
CA LEU A 62 -14.70 -12.17 9.48
C LEU A 62 -14.14 -12.12 10.91
N ALA A 63 -14.99 -11.84 11.90
CA ALA A 63 -14.60 -11.90 13.30
C ALA A 63 -14.18 -13.31 13.71
N ALA A 64 -14.93 -14.35 13.31
CA ALA A 64 -14.58 -15.74 13.53
C ALA A 64 -13.25 -16.17 12.88
N LEU A 65 -12.88 -15.55 11.74
CA LEU A 65 -11.59 -15.75 11.06
C LEU A 65 -10.43 -15.02 11.74
N GLY A 66 -10.70 -14.18 12.75
CA GLY A 66 -9.68 -13.40 13.46
C GLY A 66 -9.22 -12.15 12.69
N THR A 67 -10.07 -11.60 11.86
CA THR A 67 -9.86 -10.27 11.27
C THR A 67 -9.74 -9.23 12.38
N ARG A 68 -8.80 -8.30 12.24
CA ARG A 68 -8.57 -7.25 13.25
C ARG A 68 -8.93 -5.86 12.75
N GLU A 69 -8.89 -5.64 11.45
CA GLU A 69 -9.24 -4.35 10.85
C GLU A 69 -10.03 -4.53 9.56
N ILE A 70 -11.11 -3.77 9.45
CA ILE A 70 -11.92 -3.65 8.24
C ILE A 70 -11.90 -2.19 7.79
N THR A 71 -11.39 -1.95 6.57
CA THR A 71 -11.48 -0.65 5.92
C THR A 71 -12.67 -0.62 4.98
N LEU A 72 -13.61 0.25 5.26
CA LEU A 72 -14.76 0.49 4.41
C LEU A 72 -14.36 1.39 3.24
N ILE A 73 -14.65 0.91 2.03
CA ILE A 73 -14.47 1.64 0.78
C ILE A 73 -15.74 1.51 -0.07
N GLY A 74 -15.65 1.91 -1.32
CA GLY A 74 -16.69 1.68 -2.31
C GLY A 74 -16.51 2.63 -3.49
N GLY A 75 -17.64 3.14 -3.98
CA GLY A 75 -17.70 4.52 -4.43
C GLY A 75 -17.49 5.41 -3.22
N GLU A 76 -18.56 5.63 -2.45
CA GLU A 76 -18.51 6.25 -1.14
C GLU A 76 -19.38 5.46 -0.17
N ALA A 77 -18.79 4.87 0.86
CA ALA A 77 -19.47 3.97 1.79
C ALA A 77 -20.66 4.66 2.51
N TYR A 78 -20.55 5.96 2.80
CA TYR A 78 -21.60 6.74 3.46
C TYR A 78 -22.84 6.99 2.57
N LEU A 79 -22.81 6.62 1.31
CA LEU A 79 -24.01 6.66 0.44
C LEU A 79 -24.90 5.43 0.61
N ARG A 80 -24.43 4.42 1.31
CA ARG A 80 -25.22 3.27 1.71
C ARG A 80 -26.01 3.62 2.99
N PRO A 81 -27.36 3.48 3.03
CA PRO A 81 -28.17 3.96 4.15
C PRO A 81 -27.84 3.32 5.51
N ASP A 82 -27.48 2.04 5.51
CA ASP A 82 -27.22 1.21 6.68
C ASP A 82 -25.72 1.08 7.03
N TRP A 83 -24.85 1.95 6.48
CA TRP A 83 -23.40 1.88 6.70
C TRP A 83 -22.99 2.05 8.17
N VAL A 84 -23.78 2.85 8.94
CA VAL A 84 -23.54 3.05 10.39
C VAL A 84 -23.80 1.78 11.18
N ASP A 85 -24.82 0.99 10.81
CA ASP A 85 -25.11 -0.27 11.46
C ASP A 85 -24.03 -1.31 11.19
N ILE A 86 -23.44 -1.29 9.99
CA ILE A 86 -22.29 -2.12 9.65
C ILE A 86 -21.06 -1.72 10.46
N ILE A 87 -20.78 -0.40 10.63
CA ILE A 87 -19.69 0.07 11.51
C ILE A 87 -19.90 -0.47 12.93
N ARG A 88 -21.11 -0.32 13.49
CA ARG A 88 -21.46 -0.78 14.84
C ARG A 88 -21.25 -2.29 14.99
N ALA A 89 -21.61 -3.08 14.00
CA ALA A 89 -21.37 -4.52 14.02
C ALA A 89 -19.87 -4.86 14.02
N ILE A 90 -19.07 -4.22 13.17
CA ILE A 90 -17.60 -4.42 13.11
C ILE A 90 -16.97 -4.11 14.48
N THR A 91 -17.27 -2.94 15.03
CA THR A 91 -16.70 -2.50 16.31
C THR A 91 -17.23 -3.28 17.49
N GLY A 92 -18.49 -3.76 17.42
CA GLY A 92 -19.09 -4.65 18.41
C GLY A 92 -18.35 -5.98 18.56
N HIS A 93 -17.67 -6.46 17.52
CA HIS A 93 -16.78 -7.62 17.58
C HIS A 93 -15.33 -7.27 18.00
N GLY A 94 -15.05 -6.01 18.39
CA GLY A 94 -13.71 -5.57 18.78
C GLY A 94 -12.75 -5.36 17.60
N MET A 95 -13.23 -5.39 16.35
CA MET A 95 -12.43 -5.08 15.18
C MET A 95 -12.34 -3.57 14.97
N LEU A 96 -11.19 -3.08 14.51
CA LEU A 96 -11.04 -1.70 14.10
C LEU A 96 -11.80 -1.46 12.78
N CYS A 97 -12.69 -0.49 12.77
CA CYS A 97 -13.36 -0.02 11.57
C CYS A 97 -12.73 1.28 11.10
N THR A 98 -12.28 1.34 9.84
CA THR A 98 -11.75 2.55 9.21
C THR A 98 -12.49 2.87 7.92
N LEU A 99 -12.44 4.12 7.48
CA LEU A 99 -13.10 4.60 6.26
C LEU A 99 -12.08 5.21 5.31
N GLN A 100 -12.18 4.89 4.01
CA GLN A 100 -11.48 5.62 2.95
C GLN A 100 -12.51 6.39 2.11
N THR A 101 -12.27 7.69 1.91
CA THR A 101 -13.26 8.57 1.27
C THR A 101 -12.62 9.71 0.47
N GLY A 102 -13.32 10.16 -0.58
CA GLY A 102 -13.08 11.45 -1.21
C GLY A 102 -13.70 12.63 -0.45
N GLY A 103 -14.57 12.37 0.51
CA GLY A 103 -15.07 13.32 1.49
C GLY A 103 -16.20 14.23 1.02
N ARG A 104 -16.60 14.22 -0.27
CA ARG A 104 -17.51 15.21 -0.82
C ARG A 104 -18.85 15.31 -0.09
N GLY A 105 -19.46 14.19 0.24
CA GLY A 105 -20.75 14.13 0.92
C GLY A 105 -20.69 13.68 2.38
N LEU A 106 -19.49 13.56 2.96
CA LEU A 106 -19.29 13.18 4.36
C LEU A 106 -19.50 14.40 5.26
N THR A 107 -20.78 14.69 5.57
CA THR A 107 -21.17 15.81 6.43
C THR A 107 -20.81 15.56 7.89
N ALA A 108 -20.79 16.65 8.71
CA ALA A 108 -20.60 16.54 10.16
C ALA A 108 -21.57 15.53 10.80
N ALA A 109 -22.87 15.59 10.46
CA ALA A 109 -23.85 14.65 11.01
C ALA A 109 -23.59 13.18 10.63
N ARG A 110 -23.13 12.90 9.40
CA ARG A 110 -22.74 11.55 9.00
C ARG A 110 -21.51 11.07 9.75
N LEU A 111 -20.52 11.94 9.91
CA LEU A 111 -19.31 11.62 10.66
C LEU A 111 -19.61 11.40 12.15
N ASP A 112 -20.48 12.23 12.78
CA ASP A 112 -20.92 12.05 14.15
C ASP A 112 -21.58 10.70 14.37
N ALA A 113 -22.47 10.29 13.47
CA ALA A 113 -23.12 8.99 13.53
C ALA A 113 -22.12 7.83 13.42
N ALA A 114 -21.11 7.95 12.55
CA ALA A 114 -20.06 6.94 12.38
C ALA A 114 -19.15 6.85 13.59
N VAL A 115 -18.76 7.99 14.18
CA VAL A 115 -17.97 8.05 15.43
C VAL A 115 -18.73 7.42 16.59
N ALA A 116 -20.02 7.74 16.74
CA ALA A 116 -20.87 7.14 17.75
C ALA A 116 -21.05 5.61 17.56
N ALA A 117 -20.89 5.10 16.34
CA ALA A 117 -20.84 3.67 16.04
C ALA A 117 -19.47 3.04 16.23
N GLY A 118 -18.42 3.82 16.56
CA GLY A 118 -17.08 3.34 16.86
C GLY A 118 -16.06 3.44 15.69
N LEU A 119 -16.33 4.26 14.65
CA LEU A 119 -15.35 4.49 13.59
C LEU A 119 -14.03 5.00 14.18
N GLY A 120 -12.92 4.30 13.92
CA GLY A 120 -11.64 4.55 14.56
C GLY A 120 -10.68 5.46 13.79
N ALA A 121 -10.76 5.50 12.45
CA ALA A 121 -9.92 6.36 11.63
C ALA A 121 -10.55 6.65 10.26
N VAL A 122 -10.14 7.77 9.66
CA VAL A 122 -10.57 8.19 8.32
C VAL A 122 -9.36 8.48 7.44
N GLY A 123 -9.31 7.84 6.28
CA GLY A 123 -8.39 8.18 5.21
C GLY A 123 -9.08 9.05 4.17
N VAL A 124 -8.54 10.25 3.96
CA VAL A 124 -9.08 11.23 3.02
C VAL A 124 -8.20 11.30 1.78
N SER A 125 -8.83 11.30 0.63
CA SER A 125 -8.09 11.41 -0.63
C SER A 125 -7.80 12.87 -0.97
N ILE A 126 -6.52 13.23 -1.13
CA ILE A 126 -6.06 14.55 -1.59
C ILE A 126 -4.92 14.33 -2.58
N ASP A 127 -5.12 14.70 -3.85
CA ASP A 127 -4.23 14.32 -4.95
C ASP A 127 -3.38 15.50 -5.47
N GLY A 128 -3.41 16.64 -4.83
CA GLY A 128 -2.69 17.84 -5.21
C GLY A 128 -3.40 19.13 -4.83
N PRO A 129 -2.96 20.30 -5.33
CA PRO A 129 -3.69 21.55 -5.22
C PRO A 129 -5.10 21.47 -5.81
N ALA A 130 -5.97 22.42 -5.48
CA ALA A 130 -7.38 22.39 -5.80
C ALA A 130 -7.66 22.10 -7.28
N GLU A 131 -6.97 22.75 -8.20
CA GLU A 131 -7.16 22.57 -9.64
C GLU A 131 -6.82 21.13 -10.10
N VAL A 132 -5.68 20.60 -9.63
CA VAL A 132 -5.23 19.24 -9.97
C VAL A 132 -6.16 18.20 -9.36
N HIS A 133 -6.50 18.36 -8.09
CA HIS A 133 -7.40 17.46 -7.37
C HIS A 133 -8.79 17.44 -8.00
N ASP A 134 -9.43 18.60 -8.17
CA ASP A 134 -10.78 18.69 -8.70
C ASP A 134 -10.88 18.16 -10.14
N ALA A 135 -9.86 18.42 -10.98
CA ALA A 135 -9.78 17.86 -12.33
C ALA A 135 -9.65 16.33 -12.31
N LEU A 136 -8.85 15.77 -11.40
CA LEU A 136 -8.69 14.33 -11.27
C LEU A 136 -9.94 13.66 -10.70
N ARG A 137 -10.60 14.31 -9.71
CA ARG A 137 -11.85 13.83 -9.08
C ARG A 137 -13.10 14.05 -9.95
N GLY A 138 -12.99 14.87 -11.00
CA GLY A 138 -14.07 15.17 -11.93
C GLY A 138 -15.23 15.95 -11.31
N VAL A 139 -14.99 16.69 -10.23
CA VAL A 139 -15.98 17.49 -9.51
C VAL A 139 -15.32 18.73 -8.90
N ALA A 140 -15.77 19.91 -9.31
CA ALA A 140 -15.32 21.17 -8.72
C ALA A 140 -15.69 21.25 -7.23
N GLY A 141 -14.77 21.76 -6.41
CA GLY A 141 -14.91 21.90 -4.97
C GLY A 141 -14.67 20.60 -4.18
N SER A 142 -14.30 19.49 -4.82
CA SER A 142 -13.97 18.25 -4.13
C SER A 142 -12.76 18.39 -3.21
N HIS A 143 -11.76 19.20 -3.61
CA HIS A 143 -10.61 19.54 -2.78
C HIS A 143 -11.02 20.22 -1.46
N ALA A 144 -11.83 21.29 -1.52
CA ALA A 144 -12.30 21.98 -0.34
C ALA A 144 -13.14 21.07 0.58
N ALA A 145 -13.96 20.18 0.00
CA ALA A 145 -14.72 19.20 0.78
C ALA A 145 -13.80 18.19 1.50
N ALA A 146 -12.76 17.70 0.84
CA ALA A 146 -11.78 16.80 1.45
C ALA A 146 -11.06 17.45 2.65
N TRP A 147 -10.61 18.69 2.51
CA TRP A 147 -9.99 19.46 3.61
C TRP A 147 -10.97 19.72 4.75
N SER A 148 -12.24 19.98 4.45
CA SER A 148 -13.28 20.14 5.47
C SER A 148 -13.45 18.85 6.29
N VAL A 149 -13.38 17.67 5.66
CA VAL A 149 -13.44 16.39 6.38
C VAL A 149 -12.24 16.22 7.30
N LEU A 150 -11.03 16.59 6.89
CA LEU A 150 -9.87 16.55 7.79
C LEU A 150 -10.07 17.43 9.03
N ALA A 151 -10.61 18.64 8.85
CA ALA A 151 -10.93 19.54 9.95
C ALA A 151 -11.98 18.90 10.89
N LEU A 152 -13.06 18.36 10.35
CA LEU A 152 -14.11 17.68 11.13
C LEU A 152 -13.57 16.46 11.89
N CYS A 153 -12.67 15.68 11.31
CA CYS A 153 -12.02 14.56 11.98
C CYS A 153 -11.14 15.02 13.15
N ARG A 154 -10.35 16.08 12.94
CA ARG A 154 -9.50 16.66 13.98
C ARG A 154 -10.32 17.18 15.17
N GLU A 155 -11.42 17.87 14.92
CA GLU A 155 -12.34 18.34 15.98
C GLU A 155 -12.89 17.21 16.84
N ARG A 156 -13.00 15.99 16.28
CA ARG A 156 -13.50 14.78 16.95
C ARG A 156 -12.41 13.88 17.49
N GLY A 157 -11.15 14.28 17.40
CA GLY A 157 -10.00 13.48 17.85
C GLY A 157 -9.80 12.19 17.05
N LEU A 158 -10.35 12.09 15.83
CA LEU A 158 -10.14 10.93 14.95
C LEU A 158 -8.75 10.95 14.34
N SER A 159 -8.10 9.81 14.31
CA SER A 159 -6.88 9.62 13.53
C SER A 159 -7.17 9.76 12.04
N THR A 160 -6.36 10.59 11.35
CA THR A 160 -6.54 10.83 9.93
C THR A 160 -5.33 10.40 9.13
N THR A 161 -5.58 9.81 7.97
CA THR A 161 -4.59 9.56 6.94
C THR A 161 -4.96 10.30 5.67
N VAL A 162 -3.96 10.66 4.86
CA VAL A 162 -4.21 11.18 3.51
C VAL A 162 -3.66 10.21 2.49
N ASN A 163 -4.47 9.93 1.46
CA ASN A 163 -4.06 9.12 0.31
C ASN A 163 -3.94 10.01 -0.91
N THR A 164 -2.76 10.01 -1.52
CA THR A 164 -2.46 10.75 -2.75
C THR A 164 -2.19 9.78 -3.89
N THR A 165 -2.92 9.93 -4.99
CA THR A 165 -2.66 9.23 -6.24
C THR A 165 -1.87 10.14 -7.17
N LEU A 166 -0.60 9.82 -7.39
CA LEU A 166 0.27 10.59 -8.27
C LEU A 166 -0.06 10.35 -9.74
N THR A 167 -0.18 11.46 -10.44
CA THR A 167 -0.25 11.57 -11.90
C THR A 167 0.85 12.52 -12.37
N PRO A 168 1.17 12.59 -13.67
CA PRO A 168 2.13 13.59 -14.18
C PRO A 168 1.76 15.03 -13.79
N ALA A 169 0.47 15.36 -13.66
CA ALA A 169 0.03 16.68 -13.22
C ALA A 169 0.23 16.92 -11.71
N ALA A 170 0.12 15.87 -10.88
CA ALA A 170 0.29 15.96 -9.44
C ALA A 170 1.76 15.91 -8.99
N LEU A 171 2.61 15.18 -9.74
CA LEU A 171 4.01 14.97 -9.38
C LEU A 171 4.81 16.25 -9.13
N PRO A 172 4.71 17.32 -9.94
CA PRO A 172 5.41 18.58 -9.68
C PRO A 172 4.99 19.28 -8.39
N GLN A 173 3.82 18.97 -7.85
CA GLN A 173 3.21 19.61 -6.67
C GLN A 173 3.42 18.81 -5.37
N LEU A 174 4.16 17.70 -5.43
CA LEU A 174 4.27 16.74 -4.33
C LEU A 174 4.77 17.38 -3.03
N GLU A 175 5.86 18.15 -3.09
CA GLU A 175 6.44 18.80 -1.91
C GLU A 175 5.55 19.90 -1.32
N ALA A 176 4.81 20.60 -2.18
CA ALA A 176 3.91 21.68 -1.75
C ALA A 176 2.75 21.18 -0.88
N MET A 177 2.42 19.88 -0.96
CA MET A 177 1.37 19.29 -0.12
C MET A 177 1.83 19.03 1.32
N PHE A 178 3.14 18.96 1.58
CA PHE A 178 3.67 18.51 2.87
C PHE A 178 3.24 19.40 4.03
N GLU A 179 3.55 20.69 3.98
CA GLU A 179 3.26 21.62 5.08
C GLU A 179 1.75 21.73 5.40
N PRO A 180 0.85 21.87 4.41
CA PRO A 180 -0.59 21.84 4.67
C PRO A 180 -1.07 20.58 5.38
N LEU A 181 -0.54 19.40 5.03
CA LEU A 181 -0.89 18.14 5.67
C LEU A 181 -0.42 18.07 7.13
N VAL A 182 0.80 18.55 7.40
CA VAL A 182 1.32 18.66 8.78
C VAL A 182 0.44 19.59 9.61
N GLN A 183 0.10 20.79 9.09
CA GLN A 183 -0.77 21.75 9.77
C GLN A 183 -2.18 21.21 10.03
N ALA A 184 -2.70 20.36 9.15
CA ALA A 184 -3.98 19.69 9.33
C ALA A 184 -3.93 18.58 10.40
N GLY A 185 -2.74 18.20 10.89
CA GLY A 185 -2.56 17.15 11.89
C GLY A 185 -2.70 15.75 11.32
N VAL A 186 -2.39 15.55 10.02
CA VAL A 186 -2.41 14.25 9.36
C VAL A 186 -1.33 13.37 9.98
N SER A 187 -1.72 12.19 10.47
CA SER A 187 -0.79 11.24 11.09
C SER A 187 0.00 10.41 10.08
N THR A 188 -0.62 10.12 8.93
CA THR A 188 0.00 9.31 7.88
C THR A 188 -0.36 9.84 6.50
N TRP A 189 0.65 10.03 5.68
CA TRP A 189 0.50 10.38 4.27
C TRP A 189 0.90 9.19 3.40
N GLN A 190 -0.07 8.53 2.78
CA GLN A 190 0.16 7.45 1.84
C GLN A 190 0.20 7.98 0.41
N VAL A 191 1.29 7.70 -0.30
CA VAL A 191 1.50 8.13 -1.68
C VAL A 191 1.56 6.91 -2.59
N GLY A 192 0.69 6.86 -3.59
CA GLY A 192 0.65 5.82 -4.62
C GLY A 192 0.69 6.42 -6.01
N ILE A 193 0.97 5.60 -7.03
CA ILE A 193 0.87 6.00 -8.43
C ILE A 193 -0.47 5.56 -9.02
N ASN A 194 -0.92 6.26 -10.05
CA ASN A 194 -2.09 5.90 -10.82
C ASN A 194 -1.83 4.61 -11.62
N ILE A 195 -2.73 3.62 -11.49
CA ILE A 195 -2.60 2.31 -12.14
C ILE A 195 -3.66 2.16 -13.23
N ALA A 196 -3.26 1.62 -14.37
CA ALA A 196 -4.08 1.48 -15.57
C ALA A 196 -5.23 0.46 -15.42
N MET A 197 -6.22 0.81 -14.60
CA MET A 197 -7.45 0.03 -14.40
C MET A 197 -8.66 0.95 -14.38
N GLY A 198 -9.77 0.51 -14.95
CA GLY A 198 -10.99 1.29 -15.02
C GLY A 198 -10.78 2.62 -15.76
N ARG A 199 -11.27 3.73 -15.18
CA ARG A 199 -11.10 5.06 -15.80
C ARG A 199 -9.64 5.52 -15.92
N ALA A 200 -8.73 5.02 -15.09
CA ALA A 200 -7.31 5.32 -15.26
C ALA A 200 -6.75 4.79 -16.58
N ALA A 201 -7.24 3.64 -17.05
CA ALA A 201 -6.83 3.07 -18.33
C ALA A 201 -7.44 3.79 -19.55
N ASP A 202 -8.48 4.61 -19.35
CA ASP A 202 -9.04 5.46 -20.42
C ASP A 202 -8.09 6.60 -20.80
N SER A 203 -7.24 7.05 -19.87
CA SER A 203 -6.41 8.26 -19.95
C SER A 203 -4.93 7.95 -19.67
N PRO A 204 -4.20 7.35 -20.63
CA PRO A 204 -2.80 6.95 -20.44
C PRO A 204 -1.86 8.13 -20.14
N GLU A 205 -2.21 9.35 -20.55
CA GLU A 205 -1.50 10.58 -20.22
C GLU A 205 -1.50 10.90 -18.70
N ARG A 206 -2.32 10.24 -17.92
CA ARG A 206 -2.37 10.35 -16.45
C ARG A 206 -1.56 9.27 -15.73
N LEU A 207 -0.84 8.44 -16.47
CA LEU A 207 0.03 7.40 -15.92
C LEU A 207 1.47 7.91 -15.91
N LEU A 208 2.13 7.76 -14.77
CA LEU A 208 3.58 7.95 -14.70
C LEU A 208 4.29 6.87 -15.51
N GLN A 209 5.45 7.19 -16.06
CA GLN A 209 6.29 6.20 -16.73
C GLN A 209 7.18 5.47 -15.72
N PRO A 210 7.57 4.21 -15.97
CA PRO A 210 8.43 3.45 -15.06
C PRO A 210 9.74 4.16 -14.71
N TYR A 211 10.37 4.84 -15.66
CA TYR A 211 11.63 5.57 -15.43
C TYR A 211 11.46 6.81 -14.53
N GLU A 212 10.26 7.36 -14.38
CA GLU A 212 10.01 8.50 -13.48
C GLU A 212 10.19 8.14 -12.00
N LEU A 213 10.27 6.85 -11.66
CA LEU A 213 10.64 6.41 -10.31
C LEU A 213 12.05 6.83 -9.90
N LEU A 214 12.95 7.10 -10.86
CA LEU A 214 14.29 7.62 -10.58
C LEU A 214 14.26 9.01 -9.94
N ASP A 215 13.28 9.85 -10.31
CA ASP A 215 13.03 11.14 -9.69
C ASP A 215 12.13 11.00 -8.43
N LEU A 216 11.05 10.23 -8.55
CA LEU A 216 10.04 10.12 -7.49
C LEU A 216 10.59 9.53 -6.19
N MET A 217 11.37 8.45 -6.25
CA MET A 217 11.79 7.73 -5.05
C MET A 217 12.70 8.54 -4.13
N PRO A 218 13.72 9.30 -4.62
CA PRO A 218 14.49 10.22 -3.80
C PRO A 218 13.63 11.33 -3.16
N ARG A 219 12.65 11.87 -3.88
CA ARG A 219 11.74 12.90 -3.38
C ARG A 219 10.87 12.36 -2.24
N LEU A 220 10.30 11.16 -2.41
CA LEU A 220 9.56 10.48 -1.34
C LEU A 220 10.45 10.21 -0.12
N ALA A 221 11.70 9.84 -0.32
CA ALA A 221 12.64 9.62 0.78
C ALA A 221 12.94 10.91 1.56
N ALA A 222 13.14 12.02 0.86
CA ALA A 222 13.33 13.32 1.50
C ALA A 222 12.08 13.75 2.30
N LEU A 223 10.88 13.54 1.74
CA LEU A 223 9.62 13.83 2.44
C LEU A 223 9.39 12.88 3.63
N ALA A 224 9.77 11.60 3.52
CA ALA A 224 9.67 10.64 4.62
C ALA A 224 10.57 11.05 5.80
N GLN A 225 11.80 11.53 5.52
CA GLN A 225 12.68 12.05 6.56
C GLN A 225 12.07 13.28 7.23
N ARG A 226 11.61 14.26 6.47
CA ARG A 226 10.94 15.45 7.01
C ARG A 226 9.69 15.08 7.82
N GLY A 227 8.93 14.08 7.35
CA GLY A 227 7.76 13.59 8.07
C GLY A 227 8.10 12.99 9.43
N ALA A 228 9.19 12.21 9.50
CA ALA A 228 9.67 11.64 10.76
C ALA A 228 10.04 12.71 11.79
N ASP A 229 10.63 13.84 11.34
CA ASP A 229 11.02 14.96 12.21
C ASP A 229 9.82 15.68 12.85
N VAL A 230 8.64 15.61 12.23
CA VAL A 230 7.41 16.27 12.69
C VAL A 230 6.32 15.28 13.13
N GLY A 231 6.60 13.98 13.16
CA GLY A 231 5.69 12.96 13.61
C GLY A 231 4.62 12.56 12.58
N MET A 232 4.76 12.92 11.30
CA MET A 232 3.92 12.44 10.20
C MET A 232 4.60 11.30 9.46
N LEU A 233 3.96 10.14 9.42
CA LEU A 233 4.46 8.97 8.70
C LEU A 233 4.16 9.09 7.20
N LEU A 234 5.20 9.19 6.35
CA LEU A 234 5.01 9.03 4.91
C LEU A 234 5.17 7.55 4.54
N MET A 235 4.16 7.02 3.84
CA MET A 235 4.13 5.62 3.39
C MET A 235 3.97 5.56 1.87
N PRO A 236 4.96 5.05 1.12
CA PRO A 236 4.70 4.65 -0.26
C PRO A 236 3.65 3.54 -0.29
N GLY A 237 2.67 3.69 -1.16
CA GLY A 237 1.71 2.63 -1.43
C GLY A 237 2.40 1.37 -1.98
N ASN A 238 1.70 0.24 -1.94
CA ASN A 238 2.22 -1.02 -2.50
C ASN A 238 2.43 -0.98 -4.02
N THR A 239 1.97 0.08 -4.67
CA THR A 239 2.12 0.31 -6.11
C THR A 239 3.43 0.99 -6.50
N VAL A 240 4.18 1.52 -5.53
CA VAL A 240 5.36 2.38 -5.78
C VAL A 240 6.63 1.68 -5.36
N GLY A 241 7.54 1.52 -6.30
CA GLY A 241 8.94 1.17 -6.16
C GLY A 241 9.27 0.06 -5.16
N TYR A 242 10.28 -0.71 -5.43
CA TYR A 242 10.73 -1.79 -4.53
C TYR A 242 12.24 -1.80 -4.56
N PHE A 243 12.85 -1.95 -3.38
CA PHE A 243 14.28 -2.00 -3.20
C PHE A 243 14.99 -0.72 -3.71
N GLY A 244 16.28 -0.71 -3.70
CA GLY A 244 17.07 0.49 -4.00
C GLY A 244 17.54 1.21 -2.74
N PRO A 245 18.28 2.33 -2.87
CA PRO A 245 19.01 2.96 -1.77
C PRO A 245 18.12 3.58 -0.68
N HIS A 246 16.85 3.81 -0.96
CA HIS A 246 15.90 4.45 -0.01
C HIS A 246 14.93 3.46 0.63
N GLU A 247 15.06 2.15 0.37
CA GLU A 247 14.09 1.14 0.79
C GLU A 247 13.90 1.11 2.31
N SER A 248 14.98 1.16 3.10
CA SER A 248 14.90 1.12 4.56
C SER A 248 14.14 2.29 5.16
N LEU A 249 14.27 3.48 4.57
CA LEU A 249 13.56 4.68 4.99
C LEU A 249 12.08 4.63 4.57
N LEU A 250 11.83 4.23 3.34
CA LEU A 250 10.47 4.21 2.78
C LEU A 250 9.61 3.05 3.29
N ARG A 251 10.21 1.97 3.76
CA ARG A 251 9.51 0.81 4.33
C ARG A 251 9.63 0.72 5.86
N HIS A 252 9.98 1.82 6.54
CA HIS A 252 10.15 1.85 7.99
C HIS A 252 8.86 1.50 8.76
N ALA A 253 7.68 1.65 8.19
CA ALA A 253 6.43 1.14 8.76
C ALA A 253 6.45 -0.39 8.94
N ASN A 254 7.29 -1.12 8.21
CA ASN A 254 7.57 -2.54 8.45
C ASN A 254 8.77 -2.67 9.40
N VAL A 255 8.61 -2.25 10.65
CA VAL A 255 9.67 -2.19 11.68
C VAL A 255 10.43 -3.51 11.87
N ALA A 256 9.80 -4.64 11.57
CA ALA A 256 10.45 -5.95 11.70
C ALA A 256 11.51 -6.21 10.62
N ARG A 257 11.35 -5.63 9.43
CA ARG A 257 12.18 -5.97 8.27
C ARG A 257 12.78 -4.79 7.52
N LEU A 258 12.10 -3.63 7.50
CA LEU A 258 12.51 -2.38 6.85
C LEU A 258 12.72 -2.51 5.33
N HIS A 259 12.09 -3.50 4.71
CA HIS A 259 12.10 -3.72 3.27
C HIS A 259 10.79 -4.37 2.80
N TRP A 260 10.58 -4.37 1.49
CA TRP A 260 9.45 -5.05 0.87
C TRP A 260 9.52 -6.57 1.14
N THR A 261 8.42 -7.14 1.59
CA THR A 261 8.32 -8.57 1.97
C THR A 261 7.40 -9.37 1.05
N GLY A 262 7.05 -8.79 -0.09
CA GLY A 262 6.11 -9.39 -1.02
C GLY A 262 4.64 -9.01 -0.74
N CYS A 263 3.78 -9.40 -1.67
CA CYS A 263 2.35 -9.12 -1.61
C CYS A 263 1.65 -9.97 -0.55
N ASN A 264 0.81 -9.35 0.29
CA ASN A 264 0.01 -10.02 1.33
C ASN A 264 -1.39 -10.44 0.85
N ALA A 265 -1.73 -10.14 -0.40
CA ALA A 265 -3.01 -10.50 -1.00
C ALA A 265 -3.22 -12.01 -1.00
N GLY A 266 -4.42 -12.45 -0.60
CA GLY A 266 -4.76 -13.86 -0.46
C GLY A 266 -4.16 -14.55 0.76
N ARG A 267 -3.31 -13.86 1.56
CA ARG A 267 -2.68 -14.41 2.76
C ARG A 267 -3.17 -13.73 4.05
N ASN A 268 -2.86 -12.45 4.20
CA ASN A 268 -3.23 -11.68 5.38
C ASN A 268 -4.10 -10.46 5.05
N SER A 269 -4.35 -10.20 3.77
CA SER A 269 -5.33 -9.21 3.33
C SER A 269 -6.32 -9.80 2.33
N MET A 270 -7.57 -9.37 2.44
CA MET A 270 -8.72 -9.82 1.66
C MET A 270 -9.48 -8.61 1.11
N GLY A 271 -10.08 -8.76 -0.06
CA GLY A 271 -11.05 -7.81 -0.60
C GLY A 271 -12.45 -8.42 -0.61
N ILE A 272 -13.47 -7.63 -0.30
CA ILE A 272 -14.87 -8.00 -0.46
C ILE A 272 -15.55 -6.91 -1.28
N GLU A 273 -16.28 -7.30 -2.31
CA GLU A 273 -17.07 -6.38 -3.12
C GLU A 273 -18.51 -6.27 -2.58
N SER A 274 -19.23 -5.23 -3.00
CA SER A 274 -20.56 -4.92 -2.47
C SER A 274 -21.62 -5.99 -2.76
N ASP A 275 -21.41 -6.85 -3.75
CA ASP A 275 -22.26 -8.01 -4.06
C ASP A 275 -21.87 -9.30 -3.32
N GLY A 276 -20.91 -9.23 -2.41
CA GLY A 276 -20.43 -10.37 -1.64
C GLY A 276 -19.33 -11.19 -2.32
N THR A 277 -18.80 -10.74 -3.44
CA THR A 277 -17.65 -11.39 -4.09
C THR A 277 -16.40 -11.23 -3.23
N VAL A 278 -15.78 -12.34 -2.85
CA VAL A 278 -14.51 -12.39 -2.09
C VAL A 278 -13.34 -12.49 -3.06
N LYS A 279 -12.32 -11.65 -2.86
CA LYS A 279 -11.11 -11.59 -3.68
C LYS A 279 -9.85 -11.65 -2.83
N ALA A 280 -8.76 -12.13 -3.43
CA ALA A 280 -7.44 -12.07 -2.79
C ALA A 280 -6.98 -10.63 -2.50
N CYS A 281 -7.36 -9.67 -3.36
CA CYS A 281 -7.03 -8.26 -3.24
C CYS A 281 -8.20 -7.41 -3.77
N PRO A 282 -8.59 -6.32 -3.12
CA PRO A 282 -9.69 -5.46 -3.56
C PRO A 282 -9.44 -4.83 -4.94
N SER A 283 -8.16 -4.58 -5.26
CA SER A 283 -7.75 -3.86 -6.47
C SER A 283 -7.58 -4.75 -7.71
N LEU A 284 -7.54 -6.08 -7.58
CA LEU A 284 -7.39 -6.98 -8.73
C LEU A 284 -8.74 -7.18 -9.45
N PRO A 285 -8.74 -7.49 -10.76
CA PRO A 285 -9.96 -7.84 -11.48
C PRO A 285 -10.59 -9.11 -10.91
N ARG A 286 -11.84 -9.39 -11.26
CA ARG A 286 -12.53 -10.62 -10.81
C ARG A 286 -11.93 -11.88 -11.42
N GLU A 287 -11.57 -11.78 -12.69
CA GLU A 287 -10.98 -12.89 -13.40
C GLU A 287 -9.71 -13.41 -12.70
N ASN A 288 -9.63 -14.71 -12.47
CA ASN A 288 -8.53 -15.41 -11.81
C ASN A 288 -8.28 -15.09 -10.32
N TYR A 289 -8.86 -14.02 -9.77
CA TYR A 289 -8.57 -13.56 -8.40
C TYR A 289 -9.77 -13.62 -7.45
N THR A 290 -10.91 -14.09 -7.95
CA THR A 290 -12.12 -14.30 -7.15
C THR A 290 -12.04 -15.62 -6.40
N ALA A 291 -12.29 -15.58 -5.10
CA ALA A 291 -12.42 -16.79 -4.28
C ALA A 291 -13.83 -17.41 -4.40
N GLY A 292 -14.83 -16.62 -4.70
CA GLY A 292 -16.24 -16.98 -4.79
C GLY A 292 -17.13 -15.89 -4.20
N ASN A 293 -18.39 -16.23 -3.89
CA ASN A 293 -19.35 -15.32 -3.30
C ASN A 293 -19.83 -15.82 -1.93
N VAL A 294 -20.02 -14.91 -0.98
CA VAL A 294 -20.45 -15.21 0.39
C VAL A 294 -21.87 -15.83 0.46
N ARG A 295 -22.66 -15.67 -0.59
CA ARG A 295 -23.99 -16.29 -0.72
C ARG A 295 -23.92 -17.78 -1.04
N ASP A 296 -22.83 -18.20 -1.68
CA ASP A 296 -22.67 -19.58 -2.14
C ASP A 296 -21.99 -20.45 -1.08
N ARG A 297 -20.99 -19.90 -0.39
CA ARG A 297 -20.16 -20.63 0.59
C ARG A 297 -19.64 -19.71 1.69
N PRO A 298 -19.38 -20.27 2.91
CA PRO A 298 -18.75 -19.51 3.99
C PRO A 298 -17.39 -18.91 3.60
N ILE A 299 -17.07 -17.71 4.11
CA ILE A 299 -15.81 -17.01 3.81
C ILE A 299 -14.59 -17.86 4.19
N ALA A 300 -14.64 -18.60 5.29
CA ALA A 300 -13.57 -19.50 5.73
C ALA A 300 -13.25 -20.55 4.68
N GLU A 301 -14.25 -21.18 4.07
CA GLU A 301 -14.09 -22.15 3.01
C GLU A 301 -13.55 -21.51 1.74
N LEU A 302 -14.15 -20.39 1.30
CA LEU A 302 -13.70 -19.63 0.14
C LEU A 302 -12.22 -19.24 0.30
N TRP A 303 -11.83 -18.77 1.46
CA TRP A 303 -10.47 -18.33 1.74
C TRP A 303 -9.47 -19.48 1.75
N ALA A 304 -9.83 -20.61 2.35
CA ALA A 304 -8.94 -21.75 2.48
C ALA A 304 -8.71 -22.48 1.14
N THR A 305 -9.77 -22.70 0.35
CA THR A 305 -9.76 -23.67 -0.73
C THR A 305 -9.75 -23.08 -2.13
N SER A 306 -10.26 -21.85 -2.33
CA SER A 306 -10.49 -21.34 -3.67
C SER A 306 -9.19 -21.00 -4.41
N PRO A 307 -9.06 -21.37 -5.69
CA PRO A 307 -7.88 -21.07 -6.50
C PRO A 307 -7.56 -19.59 -6.55
N GLY A 308 -8.57 -18.71 -6.68
CA GLY A 308 -8.38 -17.26 -6.72
C GLY A 308 -7.80 -16.66 -5.44
N ALA A 309 -8.15 -17.20 -4.26
CA ALA A 309 -7.54 -16.80 -2.99
C ALA A 309 -6.09 -17.30 -2.89
N ARG A 310 -5.80 -18.51 -3.38
CA ARG A 310 -4.51 -19.18 -3.27
C ARG A 310 -3.47 -18.65 -4.27
N LEU A 311 -3.89 -18.17 -5.43
CA LEU A 311 -3.03 -17.82 -6.56
C LEU A 311 -1.83 -16.93 -6.17
N LEU A 312 -2.03 -15.93 -5.33
CA LEU A 312 -0.95 -15.01 -4.96
C LEU A 312 -0.11 -15.51 -3.79
N ARG A 313 -0.69 -16.24 -2.86
CA ARG A 313 0.02 -16.73 -1.66
C ARG A 313 0.88 -17.97 -1.92
N THR A 314 0.63 -18.68 -3.02
CA THR A 314 1.43 -19.86 -3.44
C THR A 314 2.42 -19.53 -4.56
N ARG A 315 2.54 -18.27 -4.93
CA ARG A 315 3.43 -17.81 -6.00
C ARG A 315 4.90 -18.05 -5.65
N THR A 316 5.67 -18.50 -6.65
CA THR A 316 7.10 -18.80 -6.52
C THR A 316 7.91 -18.04 -7.59
N VAL A 317 9.24 -18.21 -7.60
CA VAL A 317 10.13 -17.62 -8.62
C VAL A 317 9.81 -18.15 -10.02
N GLU A 318 9.30 -19.38 -10.16
CA GLU A 318 8.89 -19.98 -11.44
C GLU A 318 7.76 -19.21 -12.12
N ASP A 319 6.93 -18.48 -11.36
CA ASP A 319 5.85 -17.65 -11.90
C ASP A 319 6.33 -16.31 -12.44
N LEU A 320 7.60 -15.98 -12.21
CA LEU A 320 8.20 -14.73 -12.66
C LEU A 320 8.67 -14.83 -14.11
N TRP A 321 8.70 -13.70 -14.78
CA TRP A 321 9.17 -13.57 -16.16
C TRP A 321 9.81 -12.20 -16.39
N GLY A 322 10.43 -12.00 -17.55
CA GLY A 322 11.14 -10.79 -17.90
C GLY A 322 12.20 -10.42 -16.85
N PHE A 323 12.41 -9.14 -16.62
CA PHE A 323 13.40 -8.65 -15.66
C PHE A 323 13.28 -9.27 -14.27
N CYS A 324 12.06 -9.46 -13.78
CA CYS A 324 11.85 -9.97 -12.43
C CYS A 324 12.29 -11.42 -12.24
N ARG A 325 12.36 -12.24 -13.30
CA ARG A 325 12.80 -13.65 -13.25
C ARG A 325 14.29 -13.77 -12.89
N SER A 326 15.11 -12.88 -13.43
CA SER A 326 16.57 -12.85 -13.23
C SER A 326 17.03 -11.89 -12.13
N CYS A 327 16.10 -11.16 -11.51
CA CYS A 327 16.39 -10.17 -10.49
C CYS A 327 17.00 -10.80 -9.23
N VAL A 328 18.02 -10.17 -8.65
CA VAL A 328 18.64 -10.60 -7.39
C VAL A 328 17.66 -10.68 -6.20
N HIS A 329 16.54 -9.95 -6.29
CA HIS A 329 15.47 -9.96 -5.28
C HIS A 329 14.29 -10.88 -5.63
N ALA A 330 14.40 -11.72 -6.65
CA ALA A 330 13.28 -12.52 -7.17
C ALA A 330 12.55 -13.33 -6.09
N SER A 331 13.30 -14.04 -5.24
CA SER A 331 12.77 -14.92 -4.19
C SER A 331 12.03 -14.18 -3.08
N ASP A 332 12.46 -12.97 -2.75
CA ASP A 332 11.92 -12.18 -1.64
C ASP A 332 10.82 -11.23 -2.10
N CYS A 333 11.00 -10.66 -3.31
CA CYS A 333 10.09 -9.67 -3.89
C CYS A 333 8.87 -10.29 -4.58
N LEU A 334 9.07 -11.37 -5.34
CA LEU A 334 8.07 -11.97 -6.21
C LEU A 334 7.36 -10.95 -7.13
N ALA A 335 8.16 -10.05 -7.76
CA ALA A 335 7.71 -8.98 -8.63
C ALA A 335 6.73 -7.98 -8.00
N GLY A 336 6.89 -7.66 -6.73
CA GLY A 336 6.14 -6.58 -6.08
C GLY A 336 4.62 -6.78 -6.08
N CYS A 337 3.89 -5.70 -6.37
CA CYS A 337 2.43 -5.70 -6.39
C CYS A 337 1.88 -6.42 -7.64
N ALA A 338 1.10 -7.48 -7.41
CA ALA A 338 0.47 -8.23 -8.49
C ALA A 338 -0.55 -7.40 -9.29
N TRP A 339 -1.24 -6.46 -8.63
CA TRP A 339 -2.18 -5.56 -9.30
C TRP A 339 -1.48 -4.69 -10.34
N VAL A 340 -0.35 -4.07 -10.00
CA VAL A 340 0.44 -3.26 -10.95
C VAL A 340 0.84 -4.10 -12.16
N ALA A 341 1.49 -5.23 -11.93
CA ALA A 341 1.95 -6.10 -13.01
C ALA A 341 0.79 -6.55 -13.92
N HIS A 342 -0.32 -6.98 -13.31
CA HIS A 342 -1.49 -7.46 -14.06
C HIS A 342 -2.16 -6.35 -14.87
N SER A 343 -2.32 -5.16 -14.28
CA SER A 343 -3.00 -4.04 -14.95
C SER A 343 -2.28 -3.53 -16.20
N PHE A 344 -0.96 -3.62 -16.22
CA PHE A 344 -0.16 -3.17 -17.37
C PHE A 344 0.19 -4.29 -18.34
N LEU A 345 0.39 -5.53 -17.83
CA LEU A 345 0.96 -6.61 -18.64
C LEU A 345 0.05 -7.84 -18.74
N GLY A 346 -1.22 -7.74 -18.30
CA GLY A 346 -2.22 -8.80 -18.38
C GLY A 346 -1.96 -10.00 -17.47
N ARG A 347 -0.84 -10.02 -16.73
CA ARG A 347 -0.46 -11.11 -15.82
C ARG A 347 0.48 -10.64 -14.73
N PRO A 348 0.52 -11.31 -13.56
CA PRO A 348 1.51 -11.03 -12.52
C PRO A 348 2.91 -11.54 -12.92
N GLY A 349 3.92 -11.20 -12.11
CA GLY A 349 5.26 -11.82 -12.21
C GLY A 349 6.33 -10.98 -12.91
N ASN A 350 5.98 -9.80 -13.45
CA ASN A 350 6.96 -8.81 -13.93
C ASN A 350 6.40 -7.41 -13.70
N ASN A 351 7.03 -6.62 -12.85
CA ASN A 351 6.51 -5.31 -12.46
C ASN A 351 7.44 -4.20 -12.98
N PRO A 352 6.97 -3.34 -13.90
CA PRO A 352 7.79 -2.26 -14.44
C PRO A 352 8.01 -1.12 -13.43
N TYR A 353 7.09 -0.89 -12.48
CA TYR A 353 7.20 0.20 -11.51
C TYR A 353 8.05 -0.22 -10.29
N CYS A 354 9.31 -0.54 -10.55
CA CYS A 354 10.30 -0.98 -9.57
C CYS A 354 11.51 -0.05 -9.58
N HIS A 355 11.88 0.54 -8.44
CA HIS A 355 12.99 1.47 -8.34
C HIS A 355 14.33 0.77 -8.63
N HIS A 356 14.56 -0.41 -8.06
CA HIS A 356 15.75 -1.22 -8.36
C HIS A 356 15.90 -1.47 -9.88
N ARG A 357 14.80 -1.86 -10.55
CA ARG A 357 14.78 -2.09 -12.00
C ARG A 357 15.13 -0.84 -12.79
N ALA A 358 14.52 0.29 -12.44
CA ALA A 358 14.79 1.56 -13.10
C ALA A 358 16.27 1.99 -12.97
N LEU A 359 16.87 1.78 -11.78
CA LEU A 359 18.29 2.06 -11.54
C LEU A 359 19.22 1.15 -12.37
N VAL A 360 18.93 -0.15 -12.45
CA VAL A 360 19.71 -1.09 -13.27
C VAL A 360 19.66 -0.69 -14.74
N LEU A 361 18.49 -0.45 -15.28
CA LEU A 361 18.32 -0.04 -16.67
C LEU A 361 19.00 1.30 -16.96
N GLN A 362 18.91 2.26 -16.05
CA GLN A 362 19.63 3.54 -16.21
C GLN A 362 21.16 3.35 -16.32
N GLN A 363 21.74 2.45 -15.52
CA GLN A 363 23.17 2.12 -15.59
C GLN A 363 23.56 1.48 -16.93
N GLU A 364 22.63 0.79 -17.58
CA GLU A 364 22.79 0.18 -18.90
C GLU A 364 22.50 1.16 -20.05
N GLY A 365 22.14 2.41 -19.74
CA GLY A 365 21.76 3.43 -20.73
C GLY A 365 20.38 3.18 -21.34
N LEU A 366 19.52 2.43 -20.64
CA LEU A 366 18.19 2.02 -21.07
C LEU A 366 17.10 2.59 -20.15
N ARG A 367 15.89 2.70 -20.66
CA ARG A 367 14.68 2.99 -19.89
C ARG A 367 13.50 2.19 -20.38
N GLU A 368 12.48 2.06 -19.55
CA GLU A 368 11.23 1.44 -19.93
C GLU A 368 10.10 2.47 -20.00
N ARG A 369 9.26 2.32 -21.01
CA ARG A 369 8.07 3.13 -21.23
C ARG A 369 6.84 2.25 -21.44
N ILE A 370 5.71 2.66 -20.83
CA ILE A 370 4.40 2.03 -21.02
C ILE A 370 3.63 2.78 -22.11
N GLU A 371 3.05 2.02 -23.04
CA GLU A 371 2.19 2.55 -24.08
C GLU A 371 0.89 1.77 -24.17
N ARG A 372 -0.25 2.46 -24.28
CA ARG A 372 -1.55 1.81 -24.46
C ARG A 372 -1.77 1.42 -25.92
N ARG A 373 -2.06 0.14 -26.17
CA ARG A 373 -2.43 -0.40 -27.48
C ARG A 373 -3.94 -0.40 -27.72
N LYS A 374 -4.71 -0.68 -26.64
CA LYS A 374 -6.16 -0.75 -26.73
C LYS A 374 -6.85 -0.21 -25.48
N ALA A 375 -7.92 0.54 -25.69
CA ALA A 375 -8.73 1.07 -24.61
C ALA A 375 -9.51 -0.05 -23.89
N PRO A 376 -9.80 0.12 -22.58
CA PRO A 376 -10.62 -0.82 -21.83
C PRO A 376 -12.08 -0.80 -22.29
N PRO A 377 -12.88 -1.88 -22.03
CA PRO A 377 -14.28 -1.99 -22.47
C PRO A 377 -15.26 -1.00 -21.85
N GLY A 378 -14.97 -0.40 -20.67
CA GLY A 378 -15.86 0.53 -19.97
C GLY A 378 -16.66 -0.09 -18.82
N THR A 379 -16.22 -1.27 -18.30
CA THR A 379 -16.86 -1.98 -17.19
C THR A 379 -16.06 -1.85 -15.88
N PRO A 380 -16.65 -2.03 -14.69
CA PRO A 380 -15.91 -1.99 -13.43
C PRO A 380 -14.71 -2.92 -13.41
N PHE A 381 -13.56 -2.42 -12.94
CA PHE A 381 -12.29 -3.14 -12.85
C PHE A 381 -11.71 -3.64 -14.18
N ASP A 382 -12.14 -3.08 -15.31
CA ASP A 382 -11.63 -3.44 -16.61
C ASP A 382 -10.20 -2.94 -16.87
N LEU A 383 -9.55 -3.57 -17.82
CA LEU A 383 -8.17 -3.31 -18.20
C LEU A 383 -8.10 -2.90 -19.68
N GLY A 384 -7.17 -1.97 -19.99
CA GLY A 384 -6.69 -1.76 -21.35
C GLY A 384 -5.61 -2.78 -21.72
N GLU A 385 -5.21 -2.78 -22.98
CA GLU A 385 -4.02 -3.50 -23.41
C GLU A 385 -2.85 -2.52 -23.47
N PHE A 386 -1.80 -2.81 -22.72
CA PHE A 386 -0.58 -2.01 -22.65
C PHE A 386 0.61 -2.86 -23.05
N VAL A 387 1.63 -2.19 -23.60
CA VAL A 387 2.93 -2.79 -23.88
C VAL A 387 4.02 -2.07 -23.11
N LEU A 388 5.05 -2.81 -22.74
CA LEU A 388 6.25 -2.31 -22.13
C LEU A 388 7.34 -2.21 -23.22
N LEU A 389 7.84 -1.02 -23.45
CA LEU A 389 8.88 -0.73 -24.42
C LEU A 389 10.20 -0.52 -23.69
N LEU A 390 11.25 -1.22 -24.12
CA LEU A 390 12.62 -0.98 -23.70
C LEU A 390 13.29 -0.13 -24.77
N GLU A 391 13.83 1.03 -24.40
CA GLU A 391 14.42 1.98 -25.34
C GLU A 391 15.68 2.60 -24.77
N PRO A 392 16.63 3.06 -25.62
CA PRO A 392 17.78 3.83 -25.16
C PRO A 392 17.35 5.10 -24.43
N TRP A 393 18.11 5.50 -23.41
CA TRP A 393 17.82 6.69 -22.63
C TRP A 393 17.85 7.98 -23.45
N ASP A 394 18.73 8.05 -24.44
CA ASP A 394 18.93 9.21 -25.29
C ASP A 394 17.99 9.28 -26.52
N GLU A 395 17.02 8.38 -26.59
CA GLU A 395 15.98 8.29 -27.64
C GLU A 395 16.52 8.10 -29.08
N ARG A 396 17.81 7.82 -29.28
CA ARG A 396 18.42 7.65 -30.60
C ARG A 396 18.37 6.22 -31.16
N GLY A 397 17.81 5.28 -30.41
CA GLY A 397 17.65 3.88 -30.83
C GLY A 397 16.20 3.47 -30.99
N ALA A 398 15.99 2.33 -31.66
CA ALA A 398 14.66 1.72 -31.75
C ALA A 398 14.22 1.16 -30.40
N ALA A 399 12.95 1.35 -30.06
CA ALA A 399 12.35 0.73 -28.90
C ALA A 399 12.06 -0.75 -29.17
N GLU A 400 12.36 -1.61 -28.19
CA GLU A 400 12.04 -3.04 -28.23
C GLU A 400 10.78 -3.30 -27.39
N GLU A 401 9.79 -3.97 -27.98
CA GLU A 401 8.57 -4.36 -27.28
C GLU A 401 8.80 -5.61 -26.44
N GLN A 402 8.59 -5.49 -25.13
CA GLN A 402 8.63 -6.62 -24.20
C GLN A 402 7.25 -7.26 -24.11
N THR A 403 7.06 -8.37 -24.81
CA THR A 403 5.78 -9.08 -24.83
C THR A 403 5.67 -10.03 -23.64
N ALA A 404 4.55 -9.96 -22.92
CA ALA A 404 4.24 -10.93 -21.87
C ALA A 404 4.02 -12.33 -22.51
N PRO A 405 4.65 -13.39 -21.98
CA PRO A 405 4.35 -14.75 -22.44
C PRO A 405 2.90 -15.13 -22.14
N ALA A 406 2.33 -16.01 -22.95
CA ALA A 406 1.00 -16.56 -22.70
C ALA A 406 0.90 -17.09 -21.27
N TRP A 407 -0.23 -16.79 -20.61
CA TRP A 407 -0.40 -17.13 -19.21
C TRP A 407 -1.80 -17.68 -18.92
N SER A 408 -1.82 -18.74 -18.14
CA SER A 408 -3.00 -19.22 -17.43
C SER A 408 -2.65 -19.41 -15.96
N PRO A 409 -3.60 -19.26 -15.04
CA PRO A 409 -3.35 -19.58 -13.63
C PRO A 409 -2.81 -21.00 -13.51
N PRO A 410 -1.73 -21.21 -12.71
CA PRO A 410 -1.19 -22.53 -12.50
C PRO A 410 -2.17 -23.42 -11.71
N ASP A 411 -2.02 -24.73 -11.83
CA ASP A 411 -2.75 -25.66 -10.96
C ASP A 411 -2.39 -25.43 -9.50
N MET A 412 -3.40 -25.14 -8.69
CA MET A 412 -3.24 -24.84 -7.26
C MET A 412 -3.14 -26.10 -6.39
N GLY A 413 -3.47 -27.30 -6.92
CA GLY A 413 -3.57 -28.53 -6.12
C GLY A 413 -2.26 -28.95 -5.46
N ALA A 414 -1.15 -28.88 -6.20
CA ALA A 414 0.18 -29.29 -5.73
C ALA A 414 1.04 -28.17 -5.13
N ARG A 415 0.54 -26.94 -5.06
CA ARG A 415 1.34 -25.79 -4.62
C ARG A 415 1.31 -25.60 -3.11
N SER A 416 2.50 -25.44 -2.53
CA SER A 416 2.66 -25.07 -1.12
C SER A 416 2.53 -23.58 -0.89
N GLU A 417 2.08 -23.22 0.30
CA GLU A 417 2.04 -21.84 0.74
C GLU A 417 3.45 -21.27 0.91
N ARG A 418 3.62 -20.00 0.56
CA ARG A 418 4.91 -19.30 0.69
C ARG A 418 5.34 -19.21 2.16
N ALA A 419 6.59 -19.49 2.44
CA ALA A 419 7.19 -19.35 3.76
C ALA A 419 7.12 -17.89 4.29
N VAL A 420 7.29 -17.73 5.59
CA VAL A 420 7.44 -16.42 6.23
C VAL A 420 8.59 -15.67 5.56
N PRO A 421 8.42 -14.40 5.17
CA PRO A 421 9.49 -13.62 4.58
C PRO A 421 10.69 -13.54 5.50
N ARG A 422 11.88 -13.78 4.96
CA ARG A 422 13.13 -13.64 5.69
C ARG A 422 13.52 -12.17 5.86
N ARG A 423 14.40 -11.90 6.81
CA ARG A 423 15.04 -10.59 6.95
C ARG A 423 16.25 -10.52 6.04
N LEU A 424 16.34 -9.51 5.20
CA LEU A 424 17.50 -9.25 4.35
C LEU A 424 18.54 -8.41 5.10
N ALA A 425 19.81 -8.50 4.69
CA ALA A 425 20.89 -7.68 5.19
C ALA A 425 20.95 -6.35 4.44
N LEU A 426 20.98 -5.23 5.17
CA LEU A 426 21.18 -3.90 4.61
C LEU A 426 22.67 -3.64 4.40
N CYS A 427 23.09 -3.35 3.19
CA CYS A 427 24.45 -2.96 2.88
C CYS A 427 24.75 -1.56 3.49
N PRO A 428 25.79 -1.41 4.29
CA PRO A 428 26.14 -0.11 4.90
C PRO A 428 26.74 0.89 3.90
N SER A 429 27.19 0.44 2.74
CA SER A 429 27.82 1.28 1.72
C SER A 429 26.79 1.86 0.74
N CYS A 430 26.00 1.00 0.08
CA CYS A 430 25.07 1.44 -0.96
C CYS A 430 23.59 1.41 -0.53
N HIS A 431 23.32 1.03 0.72
CA HIS A 431 21.98 0.97 1.33
C HIS A 431 20.99 0.03 0.61
N ASN A 432 21.48 -0.84 -0.28
CA ASN A 432 20.67 -1.89 -0.88
C ASN A 432 20.58 -3.12 0.03
N TYR A 433 19.50 -3.88 -0.12
CA TYR A 433 19.28 -5.12 0.60
C TYR A 433 19.80 -6.32 -0.17
N SER A 434 20.36 -7.29 0.52
CA SER A 434 20.86 -8.55 -0.04
C SER A 434 20.49 -9.72 0.86
N PRO A 435 20.35 -10.94 0.32
CA PRO A 435 20.20 -12.14 1.12
C PRO A 435 21.41 -12.30 2.07
N PRO A 436 21.21 -12.58 3.37
CA PRO A 436 22.31 -12.66 4.34
C PRO A 436 23.31 -13.78 4.00
N GLU A 437 22.82 -14.85 3.36
CA GLU A 437 23.66 -15.97 2.91
C GLU A 437 24.53 -15.67 1.68
N SER A 438 24.30 -14.58 0.97
CA SER A 438 25.13 -14.22 -0.19
C SER A 438 26.56 -13.83 0.19
N GLY A 439 26.79 -13.44 1.44
CA GLY A 439 28.08 -12.98 1.94
C GLY A 439 28.53 -11.63 1.38
N VAL A 440 28.02 -11.25 0.21
CA VAL A 440 28.36 -9.99 -0.47
C VAL A 440 27.10 -9.24 -0.87
N CYS A 441 27.20 -7.91 -0.95
CA CYS A 441 26.14 -7.07 -1.46
C CYS A 441 25.96 -7.28 -2.98
N GLY A 442 24.78 -7.71 -3.41
CA GLY A 442 24.49 -7.95 -4.83
C GLY A 442 24.51 -6.69 -5.69
N ALA A 443 24.46 -5.49 -5.09
CA ALA A 443 24.48 -4.22 -5.81
C ALA A 443 25.87 -3.59 -5.94
N CYS A 444 26.73 -3.69 -4.92
CA CYS A 444 28.06 -3.03 -4.91
C CYS A 444 29.23 -3.96 -4.60
N GLY A 445 28.99 -5.25 -4.37
CA GLY A 445 30.03 -6.24 -4.12
C GLY A 445 30.67 -6.20 -2.72
N LEU A 446 30.22 -5.30 -1.81
CA LEU A 446 30.79 -5.21 -0.46
C LEU A 446 30.57 -6.52 0.30
N ASP A 447 31.63 -6.99 0.99
CA ASP A 447 31.51 -8.12 1.94
C ASP A 447 30.62 -7.73 3.13
N LEU A 448 29.45 -8.36 3.23
CA LEU A 448 28.44 -8.06 4.24
C LEU A 448 28.78 -8.65 5.61
N ALA A 449 29.61 -9.68 5.66
CA ALA A 449 30.05 -10.29 6.93
C ALA A 449 31.04 -9.38 7.66
N LEU A 450 32.03 -8.85 6.95
CA LEU A 450 32.98 -7.88 7.49
C LEU A 450 32.28 -6.58 7.89
N ALA A 451 31.42 -6.04 7.02
CA ALA A 451 30.67 -4.82 7.28
C ALA A 451 29.72 -4.96 8.49
N SER A 452 29.15 -6.15 8.73
CA SER A 452 28.29 -6.41 9.89
C SER A 452 29.06 -6.46 11.21
N LEU A 453 30.30 -6.95 11.19
CA LEU A 453 31.20 -6.95 12.36
C LEU A 453 31.61 -5.54 12.76
N GLU A 454 32.05 -4.72 11.79
CA GLU A 454 32.41 -3.32 12.02
C GLU A 454 31.19 -2.51 12.56
N ARG A 455 30.01 -2.69 11.97
CA ARG A 455 28.79 -2.05 12.45
C ARG A 455 28.43 -2.50 13.87
N ALA A 456 28.59 -3.78 14.21
CA ALA A 456 28.32 -4.28 15.56
C ALA A 456 29.29 -3.69 16.59
N GLU A 457 30.54 -3.43 16.21
CA GLU A 457 31.52 -2.76 17.07
C GLU A 457 31.21 -1.28 17.27
N HIS A 458 30.83 -0.55 16.19
CA HIS A 458 30.38 0.83 16.28
C HIS A 458 29.11 0.99 17.12
N LEU A 459 28.11 0.11 16.97
CA LEU A 459 26.91 0.11 17.79
C LEU A 459 27.21 -0.18 19.26
N ARG A 460 28.13 -1.11 19.55
CA ARG A 460 28.60 -1.36 20.92
C ARG A 460 29.33 -0.16 21.52
N ALA A 461 30.15 0.54 20.72
CA ALA A 461 30.82 1.76 21.13
C ALA A 461 29.81 2.92 21.39
N ALA A 462 28.88 3.12 20.49
CA ALA A 462 27.83 4.13 20.65
C ALA A 462 26.94 3.86 21.88
N ARG A 463 26.56 2.60 22.12
CA ARG A 463 25.80 2.20 23.30
C ARG A 463 26.56 2.44 24.60
N ARG A 464 27.89 2.17 24.62
CA ARG A 464 28.76 2.51 25.77
C ARG A 464 28.84 4.02 25.99
N ALA A 465 28.93 4.81 24.93
CA ALA A 465 28.94 6.27 25.01
C ALA A 465 27.61 6.84 25.56
N LEU A 466 26.46 6.32 25.10
CA LEU A 466 25.15 6.71 25.61
C LEU A 466 24.94 6.37 27.08
N VAL A 467 25.40 5.18 27.51
CA VAL A 467 25.36 4.79 28.95
C VAL A 467 26.23 5.73 29.79
N ARG A 468 27.43 6.11 29.32
CA ARG A 468 28.31 7.08 30.02
C ARG A 468 27.67 8.45 30.09
N LEU A 469 27.05 8.94 29.01
CA LEU A 469 26.31 10.21 28.97
C LEU A 469 25.15 10.21 29.97
N ARG A 470 24.39 9.14 30.04
CA ARG A 470 23.28 8.99 30.99
C ARG A 470 23.76 9.02 32.45
N VAL A 471 24.84 8.30 32.76
CA VAL A 471 25.47 8.34 34.11
C VAL A 471 25.97 9.76 34.47
N LEU A 472 26.52 10.49 33.50
CA LEU A 472 26.98 11.88 33.73
C LEU A 472 25.80 12.85 33.92
N MET A 473 24.70 12.66 33.21
CA MET A 473 23.47 13.45 33.38
C MET A 473 22.82 13.16 34.74
N ASP A 474 22.70 11.88 35.11
CA ASP A 474 22.15 11.48 36.42
C ASP A 474 23.03 11.99 37.59
N ALA A 475 24.34 12.12 37.40
CA ALA A 475 25.24 12.70 38.37
C ALA A 475 25.19 14.24 38.44
N ALA A 476 24.82 14.90 37.35
CA ALA A 476 24.64 16.35 37.30
C ALA A 476 23.30 16.79 37.92
N ASP A 477 22.29 15.93 37.90
CA ASP A 477 20.97 16.14 38.49
C ASP A 477 20.89 15.71 39.97
N ALA A 478 21.97 15.16 40.54
CA ALA A 478 22.02 14.81 41.96
C ALA A 478 22.07 16.08 42.80
N PRO A 479 21.20 16.29 43.81
CA PRO A 479 21.21 17.42 44.67
C PRO A 479 22.55 17.53 45.42
N GLY A 480 23.21 18.68 45.33
CA GLY A 480 24.45 18.92 45.98
C GLY A 480 24.36 18.72 47.51
N PRO A 481 25.50 18.42 48.18
CA PRO A 481 25.51 18.08 49.61
C PRO A 481 25.27 19.23 50.56
N ASP A 482 24.86 20.41 50.08
CA ASP A 482 24.68 21.62 50.90
C ASP A 482 23.19 21.94 51.14
N GLY A 483 22.60 21.25 52.11
CA GLY A 483 21.23 21.46 52.57
C GLY A 483 20.99 21.09 54.03
N ALA A 484 22.05 20.95 54.84
CA ALA A 484 21.95 20.80 56.29
C ALA A 484 22.65 21.97 56.96
N GLY A 485 21.89 23.00 57.25
CA GLY A 485 22.42 24.16 57.99
C GLY A 485 21.37 25.16 58.44
N THR A 486 21.05 25.05 59.70
CA THR A 486 20.59 26.07 60.65
C THR A 486 19.10 26.42 60.72
N ALA A 487 18.66 26.12 61.93
CA ALA A 487 17.65 26.67 62.83
C ALA A 487 16.26 26.10 62.81
#